data_17d8aa5b02a81445fe78ad7b333438f5
#
_entry.id   17d8aa5b02a81445fe78ad7b333438f5
#
_cell.length_a   1.000
_cell.length_b   1.000
_cell.length_c   1.000
_cell.angle_alpha   90.00
_cell.angle_beta   90.00
_cell.angle_gamma   90.00
#
_symmetry.space_group_name_H-M   'P 1'
#
loop_
_entity.id
_entity.type
_entity.pdbx_description
1 polymer ?
#
loop_
_entity_poly.entity_id
_entity_poly.type
_entity_poly.pdbx_seq_one_letter_code
_entity_poly.pdbx_strand_id
1 'polypeptide(L)'
;GGEPVFIDTEYDTWNMDPVALEKAFEIYPDTKVVVVAHLYGTPGKVDELNAIINKHGAILVEDAAESMGATYKGVQTGTFGKYNTISFNGNKIITGSAGGCFLTDDEEAANKVRKWSTQARENAAWYQHEELGYNYRMSNVVAGVVRGQFPYLNEHIAQKKAIYERYKEGLKGLPVSMNPMDLENTRPNYWLSCLIIDKEAMCKQVRGEQDVCYVKETGKSCPTEILEAIASINAEGRPIWKPMHMQPIYRLNPFVVRDGNGRARSNAYIAGGVADVGMDIFTRGLCLPSDNKMTAEQQDRIIEVIKACFE
;
A
#
# COMPACT_ATOMS: atom_id res chain seq x y z
N GLY A 1 17.72 13.70 0.75
CA GLY A 1 18.55 14.26 -0.33
C GLY A 1 18.49 13.42 -1.61
N GLY A 2 17.85 12.25 -1.60
CA GLY A 2 17.63 11.47 -2.82
C GLY A 2 16.49 12.03 -3.66
N GLU A 3 16.56 11.82 -4.96
CA GLU A 3 15.54 12.23 -5.91
C GLU A 3 14.72 11.00 -6.33
N PRO A 4 13.39 10.98 -6.07
CA PRO A 4 12.59 9.82 -6.35
C PRO A 4 12.30 9.67 -7.86
N VAL A 5 12.44 8.43 -8.35
CA VAL A 5 11.91 7.93 -9.61
C VAL A 5 10.79 6.98 -9.28
N PHE A 6 9.58 7.25 -9.72
CA PHE A 6 8.43 6.40 -9.45
C PHE A 6 8.33 5.29 -10.48
N ILE A 7 7.99 4.10 -10.00
CA ILE A 7 7.81 2.89 -10.81
C ILE A 7 6.33 2.54 -10.79
N ASP A 8 5.79 2.19 -11.94
CA ASP A 8 4.40 1.75 -12.03
C ASP A 8 4.17 0.43 -11.29
N THR A 9 2.93 0.13 -11.04
CA THR A 9 2.47 -1.13 -10.45
C THR A 9 2.04 -2.12 -11.53
N GLU A 10 1.71 -3.34 -11.15
CA GLU A 10 1.17 -4.35 -12.04
C GLU A 10 -0.16 -4.91 -11.49
N TYR A 11 -0.96 -5.56 -12.36
CA TYR A 11 -2.32 -5.96 -12.01
C TYR A 11 -2.40 -7.22 -11.14
N ASP A 12 -1.36 -8.07 -11.08
CA ASP A 12 -1.44 -9.37 -10.41
C ASP A 12 -1.39 -9.25 -8.88
N THR A 13 -0.70 -8.23 -8.36
CA THR A 13 -0.53 -8.00 -6.91
C THR A 13 -0.81 -6.55 -6.49
N TRP A 14 -0.95 -5.64 -7.46
CA TRP A 14 -1.04 -4.18 -7.25
C TRP A 14 0.22 -3.58 -6.61
N ASN A 15 1.33 -4.26 -6.70
CA ASN A 15 2.64 -3.81 -6.22
C ASN A 15 3.57 -3.44 -7.37
N MET A 16 4.80 -3.02 -7.06
CA MET A 16 5.79 -2.58 -8.04
C MET A 16 5.95 -3.60 -9.17
N ASP A 17 5.88 -3.13 -10.41
CA ASP A 17 6.11 -3.94 -11.62
C ASP A 17 7.61 -4.23 -11.81
N PRO A 18 8.06 -5.50 -11.78
CA PRO A 18 9.46 -5.84 -12.02
C PRO A 18 9.96 -5.41 -13.41
N VAL A 19 9.09 -5.45 -14.43
CA VAL A 19 9.47 -5.03 -15.79
C VAL A 19 9.71 -3.52 -15.84
N ALA A 20 8.86 -2.73 -15.20
CA ALA A 20 9.05 -1.29 -15.08
C ALA A 20 10.30 -0.95 -14.24
N LEU A 21 10.59 -1.73 -13.20
CA LEU A 21 11.80 -1.56 -12.40
C LEU A 21 13.07 -1.81 -13.22
N GLU A 22 13.12 -2.88 -14.03
CA GLU A 22 14.27 -3.13 -14.93
C GLU A 22 14.45 -1.97 -15.92
N LYS A 23 13.35 -1.48 -16.51
CA LYS A 23 13.38 -0.30 -17.38
C LYS A 23 13.88 0.96 -16.68
N ALA A 24 13.54 1.13 -15.42
CA ALA A 24 14.02 2.27 -14.64
C ALA A 24 15.54 2.21 -14.44
N PHE A 25 16.13 1.07 -14.22
CA PHE A 25 17.59 0.92 -14.13
C PHE A 25 18.30 1.17 -15.48
N GLU A 26 17.66 0.81 -16.61
CA GLU A 26 18.20 1.15 -17.94
C GLU A 26 18.27 2.68 -18.15
N ILE A 27 17.28 3.42 -17.65
CA ILE A 27 17.16 4.88 -17.80
C ILE A 27 17.95 5.63 -16.73
N TYR A 28 17.98 5.10 -15.49
CA TYR A 28 18.60 5.70 -14.31
C TYR A 28 19.62 4.72 -13.68
N PRO A 29 20.75 4.40 -14.35
CA PRO A 29 21.69 3.35 -13.91
C PRO A 29 22.39 3.68 -12.60
N ASP A 30 22.42 4.94 -12.19
CA ASP A 30 23.05 5.37 -10.93
C ASP A 30 22.17 5.18 -9.69
N THR A 31 20.96 4.62 -9.85
CA THR A 31 20.05 4.35 -8.73
C THR A 31 20.69 3.39 -7.72
N LYS A 32 20.71 3.78 -6.45
CA LYS A 32 21.35 3.01 -5.36
C LYS A 32 20.35 2.37 -4.41
N VAL A 33 19.12 2.86 -4.36
CA VAL A 33 18.10 2.43 -3.40
C VAL A 33 16.78 2.21 -4.13
N VAL A 34 16.15 1.08 -3.87
CA VAL A 34 14.78 0.77 -4.31
C VAL A 34 13.93 0.60 -3.06
N VAL A 35 12.81 1.31 -2.98
CA VAL A 35 11.83 1.18 -1.91
C VAL A 35 10.63 0.42 -2.45
N VAL A 36 10.32 -0.73 -1.87
CA VAL A 36 9.19 -1.58 -2.26
C VAL A 36 8.20 -1.62 -1.11
N ALA A 37 6.94 -1.26 -1.39
CA ALA A 37 5.84 -1.46 -0.45
C ALA A 37 5.10 -2.76 -0.77
N HIS A 38 4.47 -3.35 0.25
CA HIS A 38 3.54 -4.49 0.13
C HIS A 38 2.12 -3.99 0.39
N LEU A 39 1.49 -3.50 -0.69
CA LEU A 39 0.24 -2.75 -0.60
C LEU A 39 -0.93 -3.63 -0.13
N TYR A 40 -1.75 -3.10 0.77
CA TYR A 40 -2.96 -3.73 1.33
C TYR A 40 -2.74 -5.09 1.99
N GLY A 41 -1.49 -5.41 2.35
CA GLY A 41 -1.14 -6.67 2.97
C GLY A 41 -0.87 -7.81 1.98
N THR A 42 -0.73 -7.49 0.70
CA THR A 42 -0.37 -8.43 -0.36
C THR A 42 1.13 -8.29 -0.68
N PRO A 43 1.94 -9.33 -0.48
CA PRO A 43 3.34 -9.29 -0.90
C PRO A 43 3.48 -9.11 -2.42
N GLY A 44 4.41 -8.26 -2.84
CA GLY A 44 4.80 -8.13 -4.25
C GLY A 44 5.62 -9.31 -4.76
N LYS A 45 6.08 -9.24 -6.00
CA LYS A 45 6.91 -10.26 -6.68
C LYS A 45 8.36 -10.20 -6.18
N VAL A 46 8.58 -10.59 -4.92
CA VAL A 46 9.82 -10.37 -4.16
C VAL A 46 11.06 -10.95 -4.87
N ASP A 47 10.97 -12.18 -5.41
CA ASP A 47 12.12 -12.83 -6.06
C ASP A 47 12.55 -12.08 -7.32
N GLU A 48 11.57 -11.66 -8.15
CA GLU A 48 11.84 -10.93 -9.39
C GLU A 48 12.45 -9.55 -9.07
N LEU A 49 11.87 -8.84 -8.10
CA LEU A 49 12.37 -7.54 -7.67
C LEU A 49 13.79 -7.64 -7.09
N ASN A 50 14.04 -8.62 -6.21
CA ASN A 50 15.36 -8.84 -5.62
C ASN A 50 16.41 -9.22 -6.68
N ALA A 51 16.06 -10.06 -7.66
CA ALA A 51 16.97 -10.43 -8.73
C ALA A 51 17.42 -9.20 -9.53
N ILE A 52 16.48 -8.30 -9.87
CA ILE A 52 16.76 -7.05 -10.58
C ILE A 52 17.62 -6.12 -9.70
N ILE A 53 17.23 -5.88 -8.46
CA ILE A 53 17.93 -4.98 -7.53
C ILE A 53 19.39 -5.45 -7.33
N ASN A 54 19.59 -6.75 -7.11
CA ASN A 54 20.91 -7.33 -6.94
C ASN A 54 21.77 -7.25 -8.21
N LYS A 55 21.17 -7.49 -9.39
CA LYS A 55 21.83 -7.35 -10.70
C LYS A 55 22.45 -5.96 -10.89
N HIS A 56 21.74 -4.94 -10.43
CA HIS A 56 22.17 -3.55 -10.55
C HIS A 56 22.96 -3.02 -9.34
N GLY A 57 23.24 -3.87 -8.34
CA GLY A 57 24.01 -3.50 -7.16
C GLY A 57 23.33 -2.45 -6.28
N ALA A 58 22.02 -2.36 -6.33
CA ALA A 58 21.22 -1.46 -5.49
C ALA A 58 20.80 -2.12 -4.18
N ILE A 59 20.28 -1.33 -3.26
CA ILE A 59 19.79 -1.77 -1.93
C ILE A 59 18.29 -1.78 -1.93
N LEU A 60 17.68 -2.90 -1.49
CA LEU A 60 16.26 -2.96 -1.19
C LEU A 60 15.97 -2.36 0.19
N VAL A 61 15.04 -1.44 0.23
CA VAL A 61 14.32 -0.99 1.44
C VAL A 61 12.89 -1.50 1.35
N GLU A 62 12.45 -2.27 2.33
CA GLU A 62 11.12 -2.87 2.33
C GLU A 62 10.18 -2.08 3.23
N ASP A 63 9.10 -1.57 2.67
CA ASP A 63 8.00 -0.99 3.42
C ASP A 63 6.92 -2.06 3.64
N ALA A 64 7.02 -2.75 4.78
CA ALA A 64 6.05 -3.74 5.23
C ALA A 64 5.00 -3.16 6.18
N ALA A 65 4.75 -1.84 6.11
CA ALA A 65 3.82 -1.14 7.00
C ALA A 65 2.38 -1.70 6.94
N GLU A 66 2.01 -2.36 5.86
CA GLU A 66 0.67 -2.92 5.63
C GLU A 66 0.64 -4.46 5.65
N SER A 67 1.81 -5.10 5.70
CA SER A 67 1.93 -6.54 5.45
C SER A 67 2.43 -7.35 6.65
N MET A 68 2.34 -6.82 7.87
CA MET A 68 2.71 -7.58 9.07
C MET A 68 1.93 -8.89 9.14
N GLY A 69 2.64 -10.02 9.30
CA GLY A 69 2.08 -11.37 9.30
C GLY A 69 1.88 -11.98 7.90
N ALA A 70 2.05 -11.20 6.83
CA ALA A 70 2.08 -11.73 5.48
C ALA A 70 3.43 -12.40 5.19
N THR A 71 3.42 -13.43 4.32
CA THR A 71 4.66 -14.13 3.92
C THR A 71 4.74 -14.30 2.41
N TYR A 72 5.97 -14.29 1.90
CA TYR A 72 6.32 -14.70 0.54
C TYR A 72 7.18 -15.97 0.62
N LYS A 73 6.73 -17.06 0.01
CA LYS A 73 7.37 -18.39 0.08
C LYS A 73 7.73 -18.83 1.52
N GLY A 74 6.82 -18.51 2.46
CA GLY A 74 6.96 -18.86 3.88
C GLY A 74 7.85 -17.91 4.69
N VAL A 75 8.49 -16.91 4.07
CA VAL A 75 9.31 -15.91 4.75
C VAL A 75 8.47 -14.64 5.00
N GLN A 76 8.55 -14.10 6.20
CA GLN A 76 7.82 -12.93 6.66
C GLN A 76 8.22 -11.67 5.86
N THR A 77 7.25 -10.89 5.36
CA THR A 77 7.51 -9.55 4.82
C THR A 77 8.10 -8.62 5.89
N GLY A 78 8.94 -7.68 5.47
CA GLY A 78 9.73 -6.86 6.41
C GLY A 78 11.06 -7.50 6.78
N THR A 79 11.52 -8.53 6.02
CA THR A 79 12.81 -9.20 6.24
C THR A 79 13.59 -9.47 4.95
N PHE A 80 13.10 -9.01 3.81
CA PHE A 80 13.75 -9.23 2.50
C PHE A 80 14.75 -8.15 2.13
N GLY A 81 14.54 -6.92 2.61
CA GLY A 81 15.41 -5.79 2.33
C GLY A 81 16.61 -5.73 3.27
N LYS A 82 17.65 -4.98 2.88
CA LYS A 82 18.71 -4.61 3.81
C LYS A 82 18.16 -3.79 4.98
N TYR A 83 17.17 -2.95 4.71
CA TYR A 83 16.45 -2.15 5.69
C TYR A 83 14.95 -2.33 5.52
N ASN A 84 14.23 -2.53 6.59
CA ASN A 84 12.82 -2.86 6.55
C ASN A 84 12.05 -2.10 7.62
N THR A 85 10.76 -1.84 7.36
CA THR A 85 9.90 -1.12 8.29
C THR A 85 8.56 -1.80 8.46
N ILE A 86 8.03 -1.75 9.67
CA ILE A 86 6.66 -2.17 10.02
C ILE A 86 5.98 -1.02 10.77
N SER A 87 4.70 -0.80 10.51
CA SER A 87 3.91 0.24 11.15
C SER A 87 2.94 -0.32 12.19
N PHE A 88 2.82 0.40 13.31
CA PHE A 88 1.80 0.19 14.35
C PHE A 88 0.85 1.39 14.44
N ASN A 89 0.66 2.12 13.33
CA ASN A 89 -0.30 3.22 13.29
C ASN A 89 -1.72 2.75 13.61
N GLY A 90 -2.63 3.67 13.92
CA GLY A 90 -3.97 3.40 14.45
C GLY A 90 -4.85 2.45 13.63
N ASN A 91 -4.63 2.40 12.31
CA ASN A 91 -5.41 1.57 11.39
C ASN A 91 -4.73 0.25 10.99
N LYS A 92 -3.56 -0.08 11.54
CA LYS A 92 -2.83 -1.30 11.18
C LYS A 92 -3.40 -2.55 11.87
N ILE A 93 -3.07 -3.72 11.33
CA ILE A 93 -3.58 -5.01 11.82
C ILE A 93 -3.19 -5.28 13.27
N ILE A 94 -2.03 -4.79 13.70
CA ILE A 94 -1.58 -4.63 15.08
C ILE A 94 -1.26 -3.15 15.26
N THR A 95 -1.85 -2.53 16.26
CA THR A 95 -1.73 -1.08 16.44
C THR A 95 -1.34 -0.68 17.84
N GLY A 96 -0.53 0.37 17.95
CA GLY A 96 -0.30 1.12 19.17
C GLY A 96 -0.91 2.52 19.12
N SER A 97 -1.83 2.79 18.16
CA SER A 97 -2.29 4.12 17.75
C SER A 97 -1.20 4.96 17.06
N ALA A 98 0.06 4.66 17.31
CA ALA A 98 1.25 5.25 16.73
C ALA A 98 2.40 4.23 16.80
N GLY A 99 3.54 4.59 16.22
CA GLY A 99 4.77 3.81 16.30
C GLY A 99 4.99 2.90 15.10
N GLY A 100 6.12 2.24 15.12
CA GLY A 100 6.60 1.31 14.11
C GLY A 100 7.93 0.73 14.55
N CYS A 101 8.48 -0.16 13.77
CA CYS A 101 9.83 -0.67 13.98
C CYS A 101 10.64 -0.68 12.69
N PHE A 102 11.93 -0.52 12.87
CA PHE A 102 12.96 -0.69 11.86
C PHE A 102 13.64 -2.04 12.10
N LEU A 103 13.83 -2.83 11.04
CA LEU A 103 14.41 -4.17 11.11
C LEU A 103 15.58 -4.24 10.13
N THR A 104 16.71 -4.78 10.61
CA THR A 104 17.91 -4.98 9.82
C THR A 104 18.84 -5.94 10.54
N ASP A 105 19.68 -6.66 9.78
CA ASP A 105 20.81 -7.45 10.30
C ASP A 105 22.09 -6.61 10.44
N ASP A 106 22.07 -5.35 9.98
CA ASP A 106 23.16 -4.39 10.09
C ASP A 106 23.12 -3.72 11.47
N GLU A 107 23.94 -4.19 12.41
CA GLU A 107 23.97 -3.68 13.78
C GLU A 107 24.39 -2.19 13.86
N GLU A 108 25.29 -1.75 12.99
CA GLU A 108 25.68 -0.34 12.93
C GLU A 108 24.51 0.54 12.51
N ALA A 109 23.79 0.15 11.47
CA ALA A 109 22.59 0.84 11.03
C ALA A 109 21.49 0.83 12.12
N ALA A 110 21.27 -0.29 12.82
CA ALA A 110 20.32 -0.38 13.92
C ALA A 110 20.66 0.59 15.06
N ASN A 111 21.93 0.66 15.44
CA ASN A 111 22.42 1.56 16.47
C ASN A 111 22.31 3.03 16.03
N LYS A 112 22.56 3.32 14.77
CA LYS A 112 22.42 4.67 14.19
C LYS A 112 20.97 5.13 14.23
N VAL A 113 20.03 4.28 13.77
CA VAL A 113 18.59 4.57 13.83
C VAL A 113 18.11 4.77 15.27
N ARG A 114 18.60 3.93 16.21
CA ARG A 114 18.29 4.08 17.64
C ARG A 114 18.77 5.43 18.17
N LYS A 115 19.98 5.86 17.83
CA LYS A 115 20.54 7.16 18.19
C LYS A 115 19.67 8.29 17.64
N TRP A 116 19.37 8.27 16.35
CA TRP A 116 18.55 9.29 15.71
C TRP A 116 17.13 9.38 16.29
N SER A 117 16.52 8.25 16.58
CA SER A 117 15.16 8.22 17.14
C SER A 117 15.07 8.75 18.57
N THR A 118 16.22 8.88 19.25
CA THR A 118 16.36 9.40 20.62
C THR A 118 17.12 10.72 20.65
N GLN A 119 16.83 11.61 19.71
CA GLN A 119 17.37 12.96 19.60
C GLN A 119 18.86 13.05 19.25
N ALA A 120 19.50 11.97 18.78
CA ALA A 120 20.95 11.88 18.53
C ALA A 120 21.79 12.34 19.73
N ARG A 121 21.32 12.03 20.95
CA ARG A 121 21.98 12.44 22.18
C ARG A 121 23.28 11.66 22.38
N GLU A 122 24.36 12.38 22.71
CA GLU A 122 25.65 11.82 23.06
C GLU A 122 25.66 11.32 24.52
N ASN A 123 26.62 10.43 24.81
CA ASN A 123 26.84 9.94 26.18
C ASN A 123 27.65 10.94 27.00
N ALA A 124 26.99 12.00 27.46
CA ALA A 124 27.57 13.05 28.28
C ALA A 124 26.70 13.31 29.52
N ALA A 125 27.26 13.99 30.54
CA ALA A 125 26.52 14.36 31.75
C ALA A 125 25.45 15.45 31.51
N TRP A 126 25.51 16.11 30.37
CA TRP A 126 24.56 17.10 29.88
C TRP A 126 23.99 16.70 28.54
N TYR A 127 22.99 17.45 28.03
CA TYR A 127 22.49 17.25 26.66
C TYR A 127 23.53 17.77 25.66
N GLN A 128 24.13 16.82 24.93
CA GLN A 128 25.08 17.10 23.85
C GLN A 128 24.62 16.43 22.59
N HIS A 129 24.70 17.12 21.47
CA HIS A 129 24.27 16.66 20.16
C HIS A 129 25.33 17.05 19.13
N GLU A 130 25.90 16.04 18.44
CA GLU A 130 26.88 16.26 17.36
C GLU A 130 26.23 16.13 15.99
N GLU A 131 25.01 15.64 15.95
CA GLU A 131 24.22 15.47 14.73
C GLU A 131 22.74 15.70 14.99
N LEU A 132 21.96 15.89 13.89
CA LEU A 132 20.52 16.03 13.97
C LEU A 132 19.87 14.70 14.35
N GLY A 133 18.96 14.76 15.31
CA GLY A 133 18.14 13.62 15.73
C GLY A 133 16.67 14.00 15.91
N TYR A 134 15.85 12.98 16.20
CA TYR A 134 14.40 13.09 16.24
C TYR A 134 13.85 12.48 17.52
N ASN A 135 12.65 12.87 17.91
CA ASN A 135 11.92 12.22 18.98
C ASN A 135 10.93 11.19 18.38
N TYR A 136 11.46 10.08 17.87
CA TYR A 136 10.69 9.06 17.16
C TYR A 136 10.63 7.72 17.92
N ARG A 137 11.27 7.62 19.09
CA ARG A 137 11.22 6.37 19.85
C ARG A 137 9.83 6.14 20.42
N MET A 138 9.30 4.95 20.15
CA MET A 138 8.04 4.47 20.74
C MET A 138 8.10 4.51 22.27
N SER A 139 7.06 5.04 22.91
CA SER A 139 6.94 4.99 24.39
C SER A 139 6.65 3.56 24.88
N ASN A 140 6.96 3.29 26.15
CA ASN A 140 6.66 2.00 26.76
C ASN A 140 5.14 1.70 26.81
N VAL A 141 4.30 2.74 26.88
CA VAL A 141 2.83 2.58 26.84
C VAL A 141 2.41 2.05 25.46
N VAL A 142 2.86 2.70 24.39
CA VAL A 142 2.59 2.26 23.01
C VAL A 142 3.14 0.85 22.76
N ALA A 143 4.37 0.59 23.19
CA ALA A 143 4.97 -0.74 23.08
C ALA A 143 4.19 -1.83 23.86
N GLY A 144 3.66 -1.49 25.02
CA GLY A 144 2.80 -2.37 25.83
C GLY A 144 1.50 -2.72 25.12
N VAL A 145 0.86 -1.73 24.48
CA VAL A 145 -0.37 -1.94 23.69
C VAL A 145 -0.10 -2.85 22.48
N VAL A 146 0.97 -2.59 21.72
CA VAL A 146 1.39 -3.44 20.60
C VAL A 146 1.67 -4.87 21.05
N ARG A 147 2.46 -5.03 22.13
CA ARG A 147 2.80 -6.33 22.69
C ARG A 147 1.56 -7.12 23.14
N GLY A 148 0.57 -6.44 23.71
CA GLY A 148 -0.68 -7.07 24.17
C GLY A 148 -1.53 -7.60 23.02
N GLN A 149 -1.45 -7.01 21.83
CA GLN A 149 -2.19 -7.45 20.64
C GLN A 149 -1.43 -8.51 19.81
N PHE A 150 -0.12 -8.54 19.89
CA PHE A 150 0.72 -9.41 19.05
C PHE A 150 0.34 -10.89 19.10
N PRO A 151 -0.03 -11.49 20.24
CA PRO A 151 -0.49 -12.88 20.30
C PRO A 151 -1.74 -13.19 19.46
N TYR A 152 -2.52 -12.15 19.10
CA TYR A 152 -3.77 -12.27 18.34
C TYR A 152 -3.58 -12.00 16.84
N LEU A 153 -2.35 -11.81 16.36
CA LEU A 153 -2.08 -11.49 14.96
C LEU A 153 -2.71 -12.50 13.99
N ASN A 154 -2.53 -13.79 14.23
CA ASN A 154 -3.09 -14.83 13.38
C ASN A 154 -4.62 -14.87 13.41
N GLU A 155 -5.23 -14.57 14.55
CA GLU A 155 -6.69 -14.43 14.66
C GLU A 155 -7.17 -13.23 13.84
N HIS A 156 -6.51 -12.09 13.94
CA HIS A 156 -6.83 -10.90 13.12
C HIS A 156 -6.71 -11.20 11.63
N ILE A 157 -5.67 -11.89 11.19
CA ILE A 157 -5.51 -12.31 9.79
C ILE A 157 -6.67 -13.22 9.35
N ALA A 158 -7.07 -14.18 10.18
CA ALA A 158 -8.18 -15.07 9.88
C ALA A 158 -9.51 -14.31 9.76
N GLN A 159 -9.77 -13.36 10.65
CA GLN A 159 -10.94 -12.47 10.60
C GLN A 159 -10.95 -11.62 9.32
N LYS A 160 -9.81 -10.99 8.98
CA LYS A 160 -9.65 -10.21 7.75
C LYS A 160 -9.88 -11.05 6.49
N LYS A 161 -9.35 -12.27 6.48
CA LYS A 161 -9.59 -13.24 5.39
C LYS A 161 -11.08 -13.56 5.26
N ALA A 162 -11.76 -13.83 6.36
CA ALA A 162 -13.20 -14.12 6.34
C ALA A 162 -14.02 -12.94 5.78
N ILE A 163 -13.66 -11.71 6.12
CA ILE A 163 -14.27 -10.49 5.57
C ILE A 163 -14.04 -10.41 4.06
N TYR A 164 -12.81 -10.63 3.60
CA TYR A 164 -12.46 -10.62 2.18
C TYR A 164 -13.27 -11.67 1.38
N GLU A 165 -13.32 -12.92 1.87
CA GLU A 165 -14.04 -14.01 1.19
C GLU A 165 -15.55 -13.77 1.17
N ARG A 166 -16.12 -13.16 2.23
CA ARG A 166 -17.53 -12.79 2.25
C ARG A 166 -17.87 -11.70 1.23
N TYR A 167 -17.04 -10.68 1.07
CA TYR A 167 -17.21 -9.70 0.00
C TYR A 167 -17.09 -10.35 -1.37
N LYS A 168 -16.07 -11.18 -1.59
CA LYS A 168 -15.84 -11.88 -2.84
C LYS A 168 -17.04 -12.72 -3.28
N GLU A 169 -17.63 -13.48 -2.36
CA GLU A 169 -18.83 -14.27 -2.64
C GLU A 169 -20.09 -13.41 -2.78
N GLY A 170 -20.26 -12.44 -1.88
CA GLY A 170 -21.44 -11.57 -1.87
C GLY A 170 -21.56 -10.65 -3.09
N LEU A 171 -20.44 -10.26 -3.70
CA LEU A 171 -20.40 -9.41 -4.90
C LEU A 171 -20.30 -10.21 -6.21
N LYS A 172 -20.35 -11.53 -6.13
CA LYS A 172 -20.30 -12.40 -7.30
C LYS A 172 -21.45 -12.11 -8.27
N GLY A 173 -21.10 -12.02 -9.55
CA GLY A 173 -22.06 -11.68 -10.61
C GLY A 173 -22.18 -10.20 -10.91
N LEU A 174 -21.62 -9.30 -10.08
CA LEU A 174 -21.40 -7.92 -10.45
C LEU A 174 -20.16 -7.76 -11.33
N PRO A 175 -20.08 -6.69 -12.13
CA PRO A 175 -18.91 -6.39 -12.95
C PRO A 175 -17.78 -5.76 -12.09
N VAL A 176 -17.33 -6.49 -11.09
CA VAL A 176 -16.29 -6.08 -10.14
C VAL A 176 -15.38 -7.25 -9.80
N SER A 177 -14.16 -6.96 -9.44
CA SER A 177 -13.21 -7.94 -8.93
C SER A 177 -12.61 -7.46 -7.61
N MET A 178 -12.28 -8.39 -6.70
CA MET A 178 -11.54 -8.07 -5.48
C MET A 178 -10.05 -7.88 -5.80
N ASN A 179 -9.33 -7.17 -4.92
CA ASN A 179 -7.87 -7.03 -5.04
C ASN A 179 -7.21 -8.40 -5.19
N PRO A 180 -6.29 -8.55 -6.16
CA PRO A 180 -5.67 -9.83 -6.50
C PRO A 180 -4.66 -10.27 -5.44
N MET A 181 -4.38 -11.56 -5.39
CA MET A 181 -3.42 -12.18 -4.46
C MET A 181 -2.78 -13.40 -5.12
N ASP A 182 -1.47 -13.46 -5.12
CA ASP A 182 -0.72 -14.67 -5.50
C ASP A 182 -0.73 -15.67 -4.34
N LEU A 183 -1.76 -16.50 -4.25
CA LEU A 183 -1.89 -17.49 -3.17
C LEU A 183 -0.99 -18.72 -3.36
N GLU A 184 -0.32 -18.88 -4.49
CA GLU A 184 0.67 -19.91 -4.70
C GLU A 184 1.94 -19.62 -3.91
N ASN A 185 2.48 -18.41 -4.06
CA ASN A 185 3.74 -17.99 -3.44
C ASN A 185 3.56 -17.22 -2.14
N THR A 186 2.36 -16.67 -1.87
CA THR A 186 2.16 -15.77 -0.73
C THR A 186 1.10 -16.25 0.24
N ARG A 187 1.18 -15.70 1.46
CA ARG A 187 0.09 -15.71 2.44
C ARG A 187 -0.13 -14.25 2.85
N PRO A 188 -1.08 -13.55 2.21
CA PRO A 188 -1.39 -12.17 2.55
C PRO A 188 -2.02 -12.07 3.94
N ASN A 189 -1.93 -10.89 4.55
CA ASN A 189 -2.60 -10.63 5.83
C ASN A 189 -4.02 -10.07 5.67
N TYR A 190 -4.46 -9.81 4.43
CA TYR A 190 -5.80 -9.27 4.10
C TYR A 190 -6.12 -7.95 4.80
N TRP A 191 -5.13 -7.11 5.07
CA TRP A 191 -5.31 -5.88 5.85
C TRP A 191 -6.51 -5.07 5.39
N LEU A 192 -6.66 -4.82 4.09
CA LEU A 192 -7.86 -4.22 3.50
C LEU A 192 -8.44 -5.10 2.38
N SER A 193 -9.76 -5.19 2.34
CA SER A 193 -10.50 -5.71 1.21
C SER A 193 -10.74 -4.56 0.23
N CYS A 194 -10.28 -4.69 -1.00
CA CYS A 194 -10.47 -3.70 -2.03
C CYS A 194 -11.23 -4.31 -3.22
N LEU A 195 -12.01 -3.50 -3.91
CA LEU A 195 -12.63 -3.90 -5.16
C LEU A 195 -12.23 -2.94 -6.29
N ILE A 196 -12.26 -3.45 -7.51
CA ILE A 196 -12.10 -2.70 -8.74
C ILE A 196 -13.29 -2.98 -9.66
N ILE A 197 -13.85 -1.93 -10.26
CA ILE A 197 -14.98 -2.02 -11.20
C ILE A 197 -14.42 -2.31 -12.60
N ASP A 198 -15.09 -3.18 -13.36
CA ASP A 198 -14.72 -3.45 -14.74
C ASP A 198 -14.84 -2.17 -15.58
N LYS A 199 -13.95 -1.99 -16.56
CA LYS A 199 -13.88 -0.74 -17.36
C LYS A 199 -15.20 -0.40 -18.04
N GLU A 200 -15.88 -1.41 -18.57
CA GLU A 200 -17.13 -1.29 -19.30
C GLU A 200 -18.32 -0.97 -18.38
N ALA A 201 -18.20 -1.26 -17.09
CA ALA A 201 -19.20 -0.99 -16.06
C ALA A 201 -18.96 0.31 -15.29
N MET A 202 -17.94 1.09 -15.68
CA MET A 202 -17.73 2.42 -15.13
C MET A 202 -18.74 3.39 -15.70
N CYS A 203 -19.48 4.10 -14.82
CA CYS A 203 -20.25 5.27 -15.23
C CYS A 203 -19.30 6.45 -15.54
N LYS A 204 -19.82 7.46 -16.24
CA LYS A 204 -19.04 8.64 -16.57
C LYS A 204 -18.67 9.41 -15.29
N GLN A 205 -17.38 9.55 -15.04
CA GLN A 205 -16.86 10.38 -13.95
C GLN A 205 -15.78 11.34 -14.45
N VAL A 206 -15.67 12.49 -13.81
CA VAL A 206 -14.63 13.50 -14.04
C VAL A 206 -13.97 13.78 -12.68
N ARG A 207 -12.68 13.54 -12.61
CA ARG A 207 -11.86 13.83 -11.42
C ARG A 207 -11.16 15.17 -11.60
N GLY A 208 -11.41 16.09 -10.67
CA GLY A 208 -10.56 17.23 -10.42
C GLY A 208 -9.35 16.87 -9.53
N GLU A 209 -8.63 17.86 -9.06
CA GLU A 209 -7.53 17.64 -8.11
C GLU A 209 -8.04 17.28 -6.69
N GLN A 210 -9.20 17.75 -6.29
CA GLN A 210 -9.76 17.60 -4.95
C GLN A 210 -11.18 17.04 -4.91
N ASP A 211 -11.85 16.95 -6.05
CA ASP A 211 -13.25 16.55 -6.18
C ASP A 211 -13.46 15.52 -7.30
N VAL A 212 -14.61 14.88 -7.29
CA VAL A 212 -15.06 13.98 -8.35
C VAL A 212 -16.55 14.26 -8.61
N CYS A 213 -16.89 14.43 -9.88
CA CYS A 213 -18.28 14.47 -10.34
C CYS A 213 -18.57 13.22 -11.17
N TYR A 214 -19.76 12.67 -11.05
CA TYR A 214 -20.19 11.50 -11.85
C TYR A 214 -21.64 11.63 -12.30
N VAL A 215 -22.00 10.86 -13.31
CA VAL A 215 -23.37 10.77 -13.81
C VAL A 215 -23.85 9.33 -13.62
N LYS A 216 -24.95 9.15 -12.89
CA LYS A 216 -25.55 7.82 -12.69
C LYS A 216 -26.00 7.22 -14.02
N GLU A 217 -25.69 5.96 -14.23
CA GLU A 217 -26.08 5.19 -15.41
C GLU A 217 -26.52 3.79 -14.95
N THR A 218 -27.69 3.32 -15.40
CA THR A 218 -28.20 1.97 -15.09
C THR A 218 -27.20 0.90 -15.51
N GLY A 219 -26.92 -0.04 -14.64
CA GLY A 219 -25.94 -1.12 -14.87
C GLY A 219 -24.48 -0.71 -14.72
N LYS A 220 -24.20 0.54 -14.36
CA LYS A 220 -22.84 1.08 -14.17
C LYS A 220 -22.71 1.87 -12.88
N SER A 221 -21.51 1.92 -12.35
CA SER A 221 -21.20 2.71 -11.17
C SER A 221 -19.76 3.25 -11.20
N CYS A 222 -19.37 3.97 -10.16
CA CYS A 222 -17.99 4.40 -9.94
C CYS A 222 -17.63 4.35 -8.45
N PRO A 223 -16.33 4.39 -8.10
CA PRO A 223 -15.90 4.35 -6.70
C PRO A 223 -16.55 5.42 -5.83
N THR A 224 -16.76 6.62 -6.35
CA THR A 224 -17.38 7.74 -5.61
C THR A 224 -18.83 7.44 -5.26
N GLU A 225 -19.61 6.97 -6.22
CA GLU A 225 -21.01 6.59 -5.97
C GLU A 225 -21.13 5.50 -4.91
N ILE A 226 -20.32 4.43 -5.02
CA ILE A 226 -20.32 3.34 -4.04
C ILE A 226 -19.91 3.85 -2.65
N LEU A 227 -18.90 4.70 -2.56
CA LEU A 227 -18.44 5.26 -1.28
C LEU A 227 -19.53 6.15 -0.63
N GLU A 228 -20.23 6.96 -1.41
CA GLU A 228 -21.36 7.77 -0.94
C GLU A 228 -22.53 6.89 -0.46
N ALA A 229 -22.84 5.83 -1.20
CA ALA A 229 -23.88 4.87 -0.83
C ALA A 229 -23.53 4.13 0.48
N ILE A 230 -22.30 3.67 0.64
CA ILE A 230 -21.80 3.06 1.89
C ILE A 230 -21.86 4.06 3.05
N ALA A 231 -21.46 5.31 2.83
CA ALA A 231 -21.52 6.36 3.84
C ALA A 231 -22.95 6.65 4.29
N SER A 232 -23.95 6.54 3.41
CA SER A 232 -25.37 6.75 3.74
C SER A 232 -25.92 5.77 4.79
N ILE A 233 -25.28 4.62 4.97
CA ILE A 233 -25.61 3.61 5.99
C ILE A 233 -24.65 3.65 7.19
N ASN A 234 -23.90 4.73 7.35
CA ASN A 234 -22.92 4.93 8.42
C ASN A 234 -21.78 3.90 8.42
N ALA A 235 -21.35 3.47 7.24
CA ALA A 235 -20.16 2.65 7.04
C ALA A 235 -19.11 3.46 6.26
N GLU A 236 -17.81 3.20 6.50
CA GLU A 236 -16.73 3.97 5.90
C GLU A 236 -15.88 3.10 4.98
N GLY A 237 -15.92 3.38 3.68
CA GLY A 237 -14.93 2.95 2.70
C GLY A 237 -13.94 4.07 2.39
N ARG A 238 -12.93 3.77 1.59
CA ARG A 238 -11.91 4.75 1.16
C ARG A 238 -11.61 4.58 -0.33
N PRO A 239 -11.23 5.64 -1.05
CA PRO A 239 -10.62 5.48 -2.37
C PRO A 239 -9.37 4.60 -2.26
N ILE A 240 -9.00 3.91 -3.34
CA ILE A 240 -7.66 3.35 -3.48
C ILE A 240 -6.64 4.46 -3.26
N TRP A 241 -5.48 4.14 -2.68
CA TRP A 241 -4.41 5.12 -2.47
C TRP A 241 -4.02 5.77 -3.79
N LYS A 242 -4.08 7.12 -3.83
CA LYS A 242 -3.63 7.88 -5.00
C LYS A 242 -2.14 7.60 -5.21
N PRO A 243 -1.72 7.10 -6.39
CA PRO A 243 -0.33 6.81 -6.67
C PRO A 243 0.59 7.99 -6.42
N MET A 244 1.80 7.73 -5.91
CA MET A 244 2.74 8.80 -5.52
C MET A 244 3.15 9.69 -6.69
N HIS A 245 3.31 9.13 -7.90
CA HIS A 245 3.61 9.91 -9.09
C HIS A 245 2.47 10.87 -9.49
N MET A 246 1.25 10.64 -9.03
CA MET A 246 0.09 11.51 -9.25
C MET A 246 -0.05 12.61 -8.17
N GLN A 247 0.74 12.56 -7.10
CA GLN A 247 0.69 13.59 -6.05
C GLN A 247 1.24 14.92 -6.58
N PRO A 248 0.58 16.06 -6.29
CA PRO A 248 1.02 17.37 -6.80
C PRO A 248 2.46 17.71 -6.47
N ILE A 249 2.96 17.30 -5.30
CA ILE A 249 4.34 17.53 -4.87
C ILE A 249 5.38 16.82 -5.74
N TYR A 250 4.99 15.73 -6.43
CA TYR A 250 5.86 14.88 -7.25
C TYR A 250 5.60 14.98 -8.75
N ARG A 251 4.79 15.96 -9.20
CA ARG A 251 4.40 16.07 -10.62
C ARG A 251 5.56 16.28 -11.60
N LEU A 252 6.71 16.72 -11.12
CA LEU A 252 7.93 16.89 -11.92
C LEU A 252 8.95 15.75 -11.76
N ASN A 253 8.67 14.77 -10.90
CA ASN A 253 9.55 13.62 -10.75
C ASN A 253 9.33 12.62 -11.89
N PRO A 254 10.37 11.87 -12.30
CA PRO A 254 10.24 10.81 -13.29
C PRO A 254 9.26 9.73 -12.86
N PHE A 255 8.57 9.17 -13.83
CA PHE A 255 7.70 8.01 -13.68
C PHE A 255 7.99 7.02 -14.80
N VAL A 256 8.22 5.76 -14.47
CA VAL A 256 8.60 4.71 -15.41
C VAL A 256 7.55 3.62 -15.40
N VAL A 257 7.09 3.25 -16.58
CA VAL A 257 6.15 2.17 -16.84
C VAL A 257 6.84 1.03 -17.58
N ARG A 258 6.14 -0.05 -17.80
CA ARG A 258 6.61 -1.24 -18.51
C ARG A 258 7.24 -0.96 -19.88
N ASP A 259 6.69 0.01 -20.60
CA ASP A 259 7.16 0.42 -21.92
C ASP A 259 8.28 1.49 -21.90
N GLY A 260 8.71 1.92 -20.71
CA GLY A 260 9.76 2.92 -20.50
C GLY A 260 9.27 4.18 -19.76
N ASN A 261 9.72 5.36 -20.16
CA ASN A 261 9.32 6.61 -19.53
C ASN A 261 7.82 6.89 -19.68
N GLY A 262 7.08 6.85 -18.57
CA GLY A 262 5.71 7.34 -18.48
C GLY A 262 5.68 8.87 -18.39
N ARG A 263 6.69 9.45 -17.71
CA ARG A 263 6.87 10.90 -17.56
C ARG A 263 8.33 11.22 -17.31
N ALA A 264 8.94 12.03 -18.16
CA ALA A 264 10.28 12.55 -17.92
C ALA A 264 10.24 13.73 -16.94
N ARG A 265 11.37 14.01 -16.29
CA ARG A 265 11.54 15.12 -15.32
C ARG A 265 11.17 16.50 -15.87
N SER A 266 11.35 16.73 -17.16
CA SER A 266 11.01 17.99 -17.85
C SER A 266 9.53 18.09 -18.25
N ASN A 267 8.72 17.05 -18.01
CA ASN A 267 7.32 16.99 -18.42
C ASN A 267 6.43 16.64 -17.24
N ALA A 268 5.60 17.60 -16.82
CA ALA A 268 4.65 17.42 -15.72
C ALA A 268 3.47 16.50 -16.06
N TYR A 269 3.31 16.14 -17.34
CA TYR A 269 2.21 15.30 -17.79
C TYR A 269 2.71 13.90 -18.14
N ILE A 270 1.87 12.90 -17.91
CA ILE A 270 2.11 11.54 -18.38
C ILE A 270 2.11 11.57 -19.91
N ALA A 271 3.07 10.89 -20.51
CA ALA A 271 3.17 10.80 -21.96
C ALA A 271 1.90 10.15 -22.54
N GLY A 272 1.34 10.73 -23.58
CA GLY A 272 0.13 10.19 -24.22
C GLY A 272 0.36 8.77 -24.76
N GLY A 273 -0.62 7.90 -24.58
CA GLY A 273 -0.56 6.50 -25.01
C GLY A 273 0.20 5.55 -24.09
N VAL A 274 0.70 6.04 -22.96
CA VAL A 274 1.35 5.20 -21.93
C VAL A 274 0.28 4.58 -21.02
N ALA A 275 0.36 3.27 -20.82
CA ALA A 275 -0.45 2.58 -19.84
C ALA A 275 0.07 2.88 -18.43
N ASP A 276 -0.76 3.52 -17.62
CA ASP A 276 -0.52 3.80 -16.19
C ASP A 276 -1.44 2.91 -15.37
N VAL A 277 -0.91 1.78 -14.90
CA VAL A 277 -1.68 0.77 -14.16
C VAL A 277 -2.10 1.31 -12.80
N GLY A 278 -1.23 2.03 -12.12
CA GLY A 278 -1.56 2.64 -10.83
C GLY A 278 -2.72 3.64 -10.93
N MET A 279 -2.72 4.48 -11.96
CA MET A 279 -3.82 5.42 -12.23
C MET A 279 -5.13 4.68 -12.57
N ASP A 280 -5.07 3.61 -13.36
CA ASP A 280 -6.24 2.80 -13.71
C ASP A 280 -6.87 2.18 -12.47
N ILE A 281 -6.07 1.54 -11.61
CA ILE A 281 -6.54 0.96 -10.35
C ILE A 281 -7.14 2.05 -9.43
N PHE A 282 -6.46 3.18 -9.28
CA PHE A 282 -6.97 4.32 -8.49
C PHE A 282 -8.29 4.87 -9.03
N THR A 283 -8.45 4.90 -10.34
CA THR A 283 -9.66 5.46 -11.00
C THR A 283 -10.88 4.57 -10.79
N ARG A 284 -10.70 3.25 -10.80
CA ARG A 284 -11.78 2.27 -10.79
C ARG A 284 -11.96 1.55 -9.46
N GLY A 285 -11.02 1.70 -8.52
CA GLY A 285 -10.98 0.91 -7.29
C GLY A 285 -11.38 1.71 -6.05
N LEU A 286 -11.78 0.96 -5.02
CA LEU A 286 -12.03 1.47 -3.67
C LEU A 286 -11.71 0.41 -2.61
N CYS A 287 -11.42 0.87 -1.39
CA CYS A 287 -11.26 0.04 -0.20
C CYS A 287 -12.59 -0.07 0.52
N LEU A 288 -13.00 -1.29 0.81
CA LEU A 288 -14.23 -1.62 1.53
C LEU A 288 -14.01 -1.57 3.05
N PRO A 289 -15.07 -1.32 3.85
CA PRO A 289 -15.01 -1.48 5.30
C PRO A 289 -14.46 -2.86 5.68
N SER A 290 -13.43 -2.90 6.49
CA SER A 290 -12.70 -4.13 6.80
C SER A 290 -12.38 -4.24 8.31
N ASP A 291 -13.23 -3.74 9.19
CA ASP A 291 -13.07 -3.84 10.65
C ASP A 291 -13.26 -5.28 11.11
N ASN A 292 -12.35 -5.81 11.94
CA ASN A 292 -12.42 -7.15 12.52
C ASN A 292 -13.68 -7.40 13.36
N LYS A 293 -14.30 -6.34 13.88
CA LYS A 293 -15.51 -6.43 14.71
C LYS A 293 -16.80 -6.30 13.89
N MET A 294 -16.70 -6.07 12.60
CA MET A 294 -17.86 -6.00 11.71
C MET A 294 -18.63 -7.33 11.72
N THR A 295 -19.92 -7.28 12.01
CA THR A 295 -20.77 -8.48 11.98
C THR A 295 -21.10 -8.90 10.55
N ALA A 296 -21.54 -10.16 10.40
CA ALA A 296 -21.98 -10.68 9.11
C ALA A 296 -23.13 -9.85 8.53
N GLU A 297 -24.11 -9.47 9.36
CA GLU A 297 -25.27 -8.67 8.96
C GLU A 297 -24.88 -7.26 8.51
N GLN A 298 -23.90 -6.65 9.19
CA GLN A 298 -23.36 -5.35 8.79
C GLN A 298 -22.68 -5.45 7.42
N GLN A 299 -21.90 -6.50 7.21
CA GLN A 299 -21.22 -6.73 5.94
C GLN A 299 -22.21 -7.04 4.80
N ASP A 300 -23.24 -7.84 5.05
CA ASP A 300 -24.31 -8.12 4.08
C ASP A 300 -25.04 -6.86 3.65
N ARG A 301 -25.34 -5.97 4.61
CA ARG A 301 -25.94 -4.67 4.31
C ARG A 301 -25.06 -3.81 3.39
N ILE A 302 -23.73 -3.83 3.60
CA ILE A 302 -22.78 -3.14 2.72
C ILE A 302 -22.82 -3.76 1.32
N ILE A 303 -22.83 -5.08 1.23
CA ILE A 303 -22.92 -5.81 -0.04
C ILE A 303 -24.18 -5.44 -0.81
N GLU A 304 -25.33 -5.39 -0.14
CA GLU A 304 -26.62 -5.00 -0.74
C GLU A 304 -26.58 -3.58 -1.29
N VAL A 305 -26.01 -2.64 -0.53
CA VAL A 305 -25.86 -1.25 -0.97
C VAL A 305 -24.95 -1.15 -2.20
N ILE A 306 -23.88 -1.93 -2.26
CA ILE A 306 -22.99 -1.96 -3.44
C ILE A 306 -23.77 -2.52 -4.66
N LYS A 307 -24.55 -3.59 -4.48
CA LYS A 307 -25.37 -4.16 -5.57
C LYS A 307 -26.34 -3.12 -6.14
N ALA A 308 -27.01 -2.39 -5.27
CA ALA A 308 -27.95 -1.34 -5.68
C ALA A 308 -27.32 -0.20 -6.50
N CYS A 309 -26.01 0.01 -6.41
CA CYS A 309 -25.30 0.98 -7.26
C CYS A 309 -25.17 0.53 -8.73
N PHE A 310 -25.48 -0.72 -9.05
CA PHE A 310 -25.43 -1.28 -10.41
C PHE A 310 -26.85 -1.58 -10.95
N GLU A 311 -27.92 -1.29 -10.23
CA GLU A 311 -29.32 -1.40 -10.67
C GLU A 311 -29.80 -0.07 -11.31
#